data_abe4c06fe480c12cf033f0891ad9ac66
#
_entry.id   abe4c06fe480c12cf033f0891ad9ac66
#
_cell.length_a   1.000
_cell.length_b   1.000
_cell.length_c   1.000
_cell.angle_alpha   90.00
_cell.angle_beta   90.00
_cell.angle_gamma   90.00
#
_symmetry.space_group_name_H-M   'P 1'
#
loop_
_entity.id
_entity.type
_entity.pdbx_description
1 polymer ?
#
loop_
_entity_poly.entity_id
_entity_poly.type
_entity_poly.pdbx_seq_one_letter_code
_entity_poly.pdbx_strand_id
1 'polypeptide(L)'
;ESKFIVDHVKFSSMEQFMMYQKAITFQDQTIAKEILQIKDSAKIKLMGRQVRNYNDHIWNGIRQIVVYEGLIAKFSQNEALKKQLKGTKTAILAECAVKDRIWGIGLSMKDLKRFDITQWRGQNLLGYALMEVRKRL
;
A
#
# COMPACT_ATOMS: atom_id res chain seq x y z
N GLU A 1 -8.93 0.53 -9.92
CA GLU A 1 -7.82 1.47 -10.10
C GLU A 1 -8.31 2.89 -9.89
N SER A 2 -7.78 3.58 -8.89
CA SER A 2 -8.21 4.93 -8.51
C SER A 2 -7.02 5.87 -8.46
N LYS A 3 -7.07 6.90 -9.28
CA LYS A 3 -6.00 7.89 -9.38
C LYS A 3 -6.01 8.83 -8.18
N PHE A 4 -4.84 9.28 -7.80
CA PHE A 4 -4.69 10.26 -6.72
C PHE A 4 -3.41 11.08 -6.92
N ILE A 5 -3.31 12.21 -6.22
CA ILE A 5 -2.18 13.14 -6.33
C ILE A 5 -1.53 13.29 -4.95
N VAL A 6 -0.21 13.21 -4.91
CA VAL A 6 0.59 13.53 -3.71
C VAL A 6 1.74 14.43 -4.14
N ASP A 7 1.90 15.57 -3.48
CA ASP A 7 2.95 16.56 -3.77
C ASP A 7 3.04 16.91 -5.26
N HIS A 8 1.88 17.17 -5.88
CA HIS A 8 1.74 17.56 -7.29
C HIS A 8 2.07 16.45 -8.29
N VAL A 9 2.30 15.22 -7.84
CA VAL A 9 2.56 14.07 -8.73
C VAL A 9 1.32 13.18 -8.76
N LYS A 10 0.90 12.80 -9.98
CA LYS A 10 -0.25 11.90 -10.21
C LYS A 10 0.20 10.45 -10.17
N PHE A 11 -0.58 9.64 -9.46
CA PHE A 11 -0.36 8.19 -9.39
C PHE A 11 -1.61 7.45 -9.86
N SER A 12 -1.41 6.36 -10.57
CA SER A 12 -2.49 5.51 -11.06
C SER A 12 -2.86 4.40 -10.07
N SER A 13 -1.98 4.09 -9.12
CA SER A 13 -2.18 3.01 -8.17
C SER A 13 -1.29 3.18 -6.94
N MET A 14 -1.64 2.49 -5.86
CA MET A 14 -0.79 2.44 -4.66
C MET A 14 0.55 1.77 -4.95
N GLU A 15 0.58 0.75 -5.81
CA GLU A 15 1.82 0.10 -6.20
C GLU A 15 2.79 1.10 -6.85
N GLN A 16 2.29 1.90 -7.78
CA GLN A 16 3.10 2.94 -8.41
C GLN A 16 3.60 3.96 -7.39
N PHE A 17 2.73 4.40 -6.50
CA PHE A 17 3.09 5.34 -5.45
C PHE A 17 4.19 4.78 -4.55
N MET A 18 4.05 3.56 -4.08
CA MET A 18 5.02 2.94 -3.18
C MET A 18 6.39 2.78 -3.83
N MET A 19 6.44 2.31 -5.07
CA MET A 19 7.70 2.09 -5.77
C MET A 19 8.37 3.43 -6.14
N TYR A 20 7.57 4.43 -6.48
CA TYR A 20 8.07 5.79 -6.68
C TYR A 20 8.70 6.35 -5.41
N GLN A 21 8.02 6.23 -4.27
CA GLN A 21 8.54 6.71 -2.99
C GLN A 21 9.79 5.95 -2.55
N LYS A 22 9.87 4.67 -2.86
CA LYS A 22 11.07 3.88 -2.62
C LYS A 22 12.25 4.45 -3.40
N ALA A 23 12.06 4.74 -4.69
CA ALA A 23 13.09 5.33 -5.53
C ALA A 23 13.53 6.72 -5.02
N ILE A 24 12.56 7.55 -4.63
CA ILE A 24 12.84 8.89 -4.08
C ILE A 24 13.62 8.79 -2.77
N THR A 25 13.23 7.87 -1.89
CA THR A 25 13.91 7.66 -0.60
C THR A 25 15.39 7.39 -0.79
N PHE A 26 15.75 6.59 -1.79
CA PHE A 26 17.13 6.22 -2.06
C PHE A 26 17.78 7.08 -3.16
N GLN A 27 17.14 8.19 -3.51
CA GLN A 27 17.66 9.19 -4.45
C GLN A 27 17.92 8.66 -5.86
N ASP A 28 17.14 7.65 -6.27
CA ASP A 28 17.21 7.12 -7.63
C ASP A 28 16.18 7.80 -8.52
N GLN A 29 16.52 8.99 -8.99
CA GLN A 29 15.63 9.81 -9.81
C GLN A 29 15.30 9.16 -11.16
N THR A 30 16.24 8.41 -11.73
CA THR A 30 16.04 7.73 -13.01
C THR A 30 14.93 6.70 -12.90
N ILE A 31 15.00 5.82 -11.90
CA ILE A 31 13.96 4.80 -11.65
C ILE A 31 12.64 5.46 -11.27
N ALA A 32 12.67 6.52 -10.46
CA ALA A 32 11.44 7.24 -10.08
C ALA A 32 10.68 7.74 -11.31
N LYS A 33 11.38 8.36 -12.26
CA LYS A 33 10.75 8.85 -13.50
C LYS A 33 10.21 7.72 -14.36
N GLU A 34 10.95 6.62 -14.47
CA GLU A 34 10.49 5.46 -15.24
C GLU A 34 9.24 4.84 -14.66
N ILE A 35 9.14 4.73 -13.35
CA ILE A 35 7.97 4.17 -12.67
C ILE A 35 6.71 4.96 -13.00
N LEU A 36 6.80 6.29 -13.10
CA LEU A 36 5.66 7.14 -13.43
C LEU A 36 5.12 6.90 -14.85
N GLN A 37 5.92 6.31 -15.74
CA GLN A 37 5.52 6.01 -17.11
C GLN A 37 4.87 4.63 -17.26
N ILE A 38 4.84 3.83 -16.21
CA ILE A 38 4.37 2.44 -16.25
C ILE A 38 3.05 2.32 -15.49
N LYS A 39 2.08 1.59 -16.07
CA LYS A 39 0.80 1.29 -15.41
C LYS A 39 0.68 -0.16 -14.97
N ASP A 40 1.42 -1.06 -15.59
CA ASP A 40 1.41 -2.49 -15.29
C ASP A 40 2.06 -2.75 -13.92
N SER A 41 1.29 -3.28 -12.99
CA SER A 41 1.76 -3.56 -11.61
C SER A 41 2.99 -4.48 -11.57
N ALA A 42 3.05 -5.48 -12.43
CA ALA A 42 4.19 -6.40 -12.45
C ALA A 42 5.47 -5.69 -12.88
N LYS A 43 5.38 -4.81 -13.88
CA LYS A 43 6.51 -4.01 -14.34
C LYS A 43 6.94 -2.99 -13.29
N ILE A 44 5.99 -2.38 -12.60
CA ILE A 44 6.28 -1.44 -11.51
C ILE A 44 7.04 -2.14 -10.39
N LYS A 45 6.62 -3.33 -9.99
CA LYS A 45 7.32 -4.13 -8.97
C LYS A 45 8.74 -4.48 -9.41
N LEU A 46 8.90 -4.87 -10.68
CA LEU A 46 10.21 -5.19 -11.23
C LEU A 46 11.15 -3.97 -11.20
N MET A 47 10.64 -2.81 -11.59
CA MET A 47 11.40 -1.56 -11.52
C MET A 47 11.77 -1.20 -10.08
N GLY A 48 10.86 -1.42 -9.14
CA GLY A 48 11.11 -1.17 -7.72
C GLY A 48 12.25 -2.01 -7.16
N ARG A 49 12.49 -3.20 -7.70
CA ARG A 49 13.61 -4.05 -7.30
C ARG A 49 14.95 -3.56 -7.84
N GLN A 50 14.94 -2.66 -8.82
CA GLN A 50 16.14 -2.11 -9.45
C GLN A 50 16.59 -0.78 -8.85
N VAL A 51 15.91 -0.30 -7.82
CA VAL A 51 16.26 0.94 -7.13
C VAL A 51 17.68 0.83 -6.57
N ARG A 52 18.53 1.79 -6.95
CA ARG A 52 19.92 1.85 -6.49
C ARG A 52 20.00 2.32 -5.04
N ASN A 53 21.10 1.93 -4.37
CA ASN A 53 21.37 2.32 -2.98
C ASN A 53 20.31 1.88 -1.99
N TYR A 54 19.52 0.86 -2.35
CA TYR A 54 18.48 0.33 -1.50
C TYR A 54 19.05 -0.18 -0.18
N ASN A 55 18.37 0.17 0.91
CA ASN A 55 18.68 -0.31 2.24
C ASN A 55 17.41 -0.84 2.90
N ASP A 56 17.41 -2.13 3.20
CA ASP A 56 16.24 -2.84 3.71
C ASP A 56 15.78 -2.30 5.07
N HIS A 57 16.71 -1.98 5.96
CA HIS A 57 16.38 -1.42 7.26
C HIS A 57 15.66 -0.08 7.15
N ILE A 58 16.14 0.78 6.27
CA ILE A 58 15.55 2.09 6.07
C ILE A 58 14.15 1.94 5.49
N TRP A 59 14.01 1.15 4.42
CA TRP A 59 12.70 0.97 3.77
C TRP A 59 11.68 0.31 4.71
N ASN A 60 12.09 -0.72 5.44
CA ASN A 60 11.21 -1.38 6.40
C ASN A 60 10.75 -0.43 7.52
N GLY A 61 11.58 0.54 7.88
CA GLY A 61 11.21 1.53 8.90
C GLY A 61 10.19 2.55 8.44
N ILE A 62 10.22 2.94 7.16
CA ILE A 62 9.38 4.04 6.65
C ILE A 62 8.20 3.59 5.78
N ARG A 63 8.18 2.35 5.31
CA ARG A 63 7.15 1.89 4.35
C ARG A 63 5.72 2.01 4.88
N GLN A 64 5.51 1.86 6.19
CA GLN A 64 4.19 2.02 6.78
C GLN A 64 3.70 3.45 6.69
N ILE A 65 4.58 4.41 6.92
CA ILE A 65 4.27 5.84 6.79
C ILE A 65 3.94 6.16 5.33
N VAL A 66 4.74 5.63 4.40
CA VAL A 66 4.53 5.82 2.97
C VAL A 66 3.16 5.27 2.54
N VAL A 67 2.84 4.06 2.94
CA VAL A 67 1.54 3.44 2.62
C VAL A 67 0.39 4.27 3.19
N TYR A 68 0.51 4.70 4.43
CA TYR A 68 -0.51 5.51 5.08
C TYR A 68 -0.76 6.81 4.31
N GLU A 69 0.29 7.53 3.94
CA GLU A 69 0.18 8.78 3.17
C GLU A 69 -0.52 8.56 1.82
N GLY A 70 -0.13 7.51 1.12
CA GLY A 70 -0.75 7.16 -0.16
C GLY A 70 -2.23 6.80 0.00
N LEU A 71 -2.57 6.04 1.01
CA LEU A 71 -3.95 5.65 1.28
C LEU A 71 -4.82 6.85 1.68
N ILE A 72 -4.31 7.76 2.49
CA ILE A 72 -5.02 9.00 2.83
C ILE A 72 -5.34 9.78 1.54
N ALA A 73 -4.35 9.94 0.67
CA ALA A 73 -4.56 10.65 -0.59
C ALA A 73 -5.57 9.93 -1.48
N LYS A 74 -5.41 8.64 -1.66
CA LYS A 74 -6.29 7.83 -2.51
C LYS A 74 -7.75 7.88 -2.03
N PHE A 75 -7.99 7.66 -0.76
CA PHE A 75 -9.35 7.58 -0.21
C PHE A 75 -9.98 8.95 0.00
N SER A 76 -9.21 9.97 0.34
CA SER A 76 -9.74 11.33 0.46
C SER A 76 -10.09 11.95 -0.89
N GLN A 77 -9.39 11.56 -1.94
CA GLN A 77 -9.59 12.11 -3.30
C GLN A 77 -10.60 11.31 -4.13
N ASN A 78 -11.11 10.19 -3.65
CA ASN A 78 -12.07 9.34 -4.35
C ASN A 78 -13.29 9.10 -3.48
N GLU A 79 -14.36 9.84 -3.74
CA GLU A 79 -15.55 9.86 -2.89
C GLU A 79 -16.19 8.47 -2.72
N ALA A 80 -16.26 7.68 -3.81
CA ALA A 80 -16.81 6.33 -3.75
C ALA A 80 -16.00 5.43 -2.82
N LEU A 81 -14.67 5.50 -2.89
CA LEU A 81 -13.78 4.72 -2.02
C LEU A 81 -13.88 5.18 -0.57
N LYS A 82 -13.97 6.48 -0.35
CA LYS A 82 -14.17 7.06 0.99
C LYS A 82 -15.44 6.52 1.62
N LYS A 83 -16.55 6.56 0.88
CA LYS A 83 -17.84 6.02 1.33
C LYS A 83 -17.75 4.55 1.68
N GLN A 84 -17.10 3.76 0.83
CA GLN A 84 -16.95 2.32 1.02
C GLN A 84 -16.15 2.03 2.30
N LEU A 85 -15.04 2.74 2.50
CA LEU A 85 -14.21 2.56 3.69
C LEU A 85 -14.95 2.98 4.97
N LYS A 86 -15.60 4.13 4.96
CA LYS A 86 -16.40 4.61 6.10
C LYS A 86 -17.58 3.69 6.40
N GLY A 87 -18.12 3.06 5.37
CA GLY A 87 -19.22 2.09 5.50
C GLY A 87 -18.84 0.84 6.27
N THR A 88 -17.56 0.52 6.39
CA THR A 88 -17.09 -0.60 7.22
C THR A 88 -17.15 -0.30 8.72
N LYS A 89 -17.40 0.94 9.10
CA LYS A 89 -17.60 1.41 10.49
C LYS A 89 -16.42 1.05 11.40
N THR A 90 -16.59 0.14 12.33
CA THR A 90 -15.58 -0.29 13.29
C THR A 90 -15.05 -1.71 13.01
N ALA A 91 -15.42 -2.29 11.88
CA ALA A 91 -14.96 -3.63 11.54
C ALA A 91 -13.44 -3.70 11.45
N ILE A 92 -12.88 -4.83 11.84
CA ILE A 92 -11.47 -5.12 11.64
C ILE A 92 -11.27 -5.46 10.15
N LEU A 93 -10.36 -4.74 9.51
CA LEU A 93 -10.06 -4.92 8.09
C LEU A 93 -8.82 -5.82 7.93
N ALA A 94 -8.93 -6.80 7.06
CA ALA A 94 -7.87 -7.78 6.83
C ALA A 94 -7.56 -7.92 5.35
N GLU A 95 -6.28 -7.86 5.00
CA GLU A 95 -5.83 -8.17 3.65
C GLU A 95 -5.61 -9.67 3.53
N CYS A 96 -6.47 -10.35 2.80
CA CYS A 96 -6.40 -11.79 2.62
C CYS A 96 -5.48 -12.15 1.46
N ALA A 97 -4.25 -12.49 1.77
CA ALA A 97 -3.24 -12.88 0.80
C ALA A 97 -2.36 -13.99 1.39
N VAL A 98 -2.41 -15.17 0.79
CA VAL A 98 -1.69 -16.36 1.30
C VAL A 98 -0.19 -16.13 1.39
N LYS A 99 0.38 -15.46 0.38
CA LYS A 99 1.83 -15.28 0.26
C LYS A 99 2.35 -13.99 0.85
N ASP A 100 1.45 -13.12 1.32
CA ASP A 100 1.85 -11.83 1.89
C ASP A 100 1.64 -11.83 3.40
N ARG A 101 2.73 -12.01 4.12
CA ARG A 101 2.73 -12.03 5.58
C ARG A 101 3.10 -10.70 6.21
N ILE A 102 3.36 -9.69 5.39
CA ILE A 102 3.69 -8.34 5.85
C ILE A 102 2.44 -7.46 5.78
N TRP A 103 1.94 -7.24 4.57
CA TRP A 103 0.77 -6.39 4.36
C TRP A 103 -0.54 -7.13 4.58
N GLY A 104 -0.53 -8.44 4.41
CA GLY A 104 -1.68 -9.30 4.57
C GLY A 104 -1.62 -10.20 5.80
N ILE A 105 -2.66 -11.01 5.97
CA ILE A 105 -2.77 -11.95 7.10
C ILE A 105 -2.17 -13.33 6.81
N GLY A 106 -1.69 -13.55 5.59
CA GLY A 106 -1.11 -14.83 5.20
C GLY A 106 -2.13 -15.96 5.05
N LEU A 107 -3.41 -15.62 4.90
CA LEU A 107 -4.51 -16.57 4.75
C LEU A 107 -5.39 -16.15 3.57
N SER A 108 -6.00 -17.15 2.92
CA SER A 108 -6.93 -16.95 1.81
C SER A 108 -8.27 -16.38 2.28
N MET A 109 -8.99 -15.70 1.37
CA MET A 109 -10.40 -15.31 1.56
C MET A 109 -11.32 -16.50 1.84
N LYS A 110 -10.91 -17.71 1.49
CA LYS A 110 -11.68 -18.94 1.68
C LYS A 110 -11.35 -19.65 2.99
N ASP A 111 -10.30 -19.23 3.68
CA ASP A 111 -9.87 -19.87 4.93
C ASP A 111 -10.70 -19.31 6.09
N LEU A 112 -11.38 -20.19 6.82
CA LEU A 112 -12.18 -19.79 7.98
C LEU A 112 -11.35 -19.18 9.11
N LYS A 113 -10.09 -19.50 9.18
CA LYS A 113 -9.16 -18.92 10.17
C LYS A 113 -9.00 -17.40 10.01
N ARG A 114 -9.41 -16.85 8.86
CA ARG A 114 -9.36 -15.39 8.63
C ARG A 114 -10.21 -14.61 9.65
N PHE A 115 -11.21 -15.26 10.24
CA PHE A 115 -12.09 -14.63 11.24
C PHE A 115 -11.50 -14.68 12.65
N ASP A 116 -10.38 -15.36 12.86
CA ASP A 116 -9.75 -15.49 14.16
C ASP A 116 -8.34 -14.86 14.09
N ILE A 117 -8.24 -13.66 14.66
CA ILE A 117 -7.00 -12.86 14.62
C ILE A 117 -5.81 -13.61 15.24
N THR A 118 -6.05 -14.52 16.19
CA THR A 118 -5.01 -15.30 16.84
C THR A 118 -4.40 -16.35 15.91
N GLN A 119 -5.05 -16.66 14.79
CA GLN A 119 -4.60 -17.65 13.83
C GLN A 119 -4.01 -17.01 12.55
N TRP A 120 -3.96 -15.71 12.47
CA TRP A 120 -3.35 -15.03 11.33
C TRP A 120 -1.85 -15.34 11.27
N ARG A 121 -1.35 -15.52 10.03
CA ARG A 121 0.05 -15.84 9.76
C ARG A 121 0.85 -14.65 9.26
N GLY A 122 0.23 -13.49 9.17
CA GLY A 122 0.84 -12.26 8.70
C GLY A 122 0.49 -11.07 9.56
N GLN A 123 1.21 -9.98 9.36
CA GLN A 123 1.12 -8.78 10.18
C GLN A 123 -0.09 -7.89 9.85
N ASN A 124 -0.72 -8.09 8.69
CA ASN A 124 -1.87 -7.29 8.26
C ASN A 124 -1.63 -5.77 8.28
N LEU A 125 -0.45 -5.34 7.90
CA LEU A 125 -0.11 -3.90 7.96
C LEU A 125 -1.04 -3.06 7.09
N LEU A 126 -1.47 -3.58 5.94
CA LEU A 126 -2.41 -2.87 5.06
C LEU A 126 -3.78 -2.70 5.73
N GLY A 127 -4.31 -3.74 6.35
CA GLY A 127 -5.59 -3.67 7.07
C GLY A 127 -5.55 -2.64 8.19
N TYR A 128 -4.48 -2.63 8.99
CA TYR A 128 -4.34 -1.66 10.07
C TYR A 128 -4.15 -0.24 9.55
N ALA A 129 -3.41 -0.06 8.45
CA ALA A 129 -3.27 1.24 7.81
C ALA A 129 -4.63 1.77 7.33
N LEU A 130 -5.46 0.92 6.72
CA LEU A 130 -6.81 1.28 6.28
C LEU A 130 -7.72 1.66 7.46
N MET A 131 -7.61 0.96 8.58
CA MET A 131 -8.37 1.31 9.78
C MET A 131 -7.95 2.68 10.32
N GLU A 132 -6.67 3.00 10.29
CA GLU A 132 -6.17 4.32 10.69
C GLU A 132 -6.62 5.41 9.73
N VAL A 133 -6.56 5.16 8.43
CA VAL A 133 -7.06 6.07 7.40
C VAL A 133 -8.56 6.34 7.63
N ARG A 134 -9.34 5.31 7.91
CA ARG A 134 -10.77 5.43 8.17
C ARG A 134 -11.07 6.41 9.31
N LYS A 135 -10.26 6.41 10.36
CA LYS A 135 -10.41 7.34 11.49
C LYS A 135 -10.18 8.80 11.08
N ARG A 136 -9.34 9.03 10.07
CA ARG A 136 -8.94 10.37 9.64
C ARG A 136 -9.85 10.94 8.55
N LEU A 137 -10.71 10.15 7.97
CA LEU A 137 -11.66 10.59 6.98
C LEU A 137 -12.96 11.02 7.65
#